data_9e2312b491606c5d8f7877efafa1e15b
#
_entry.id   9e2312b491606c5d8f7877efafa1e15b
#
_cell.length_a   1.000
_cell.length_b   1.000
_cell.length_c   1.000
_cell.angle_alpha   90.00
_cell.angle_beta   90.00
_cell.angle_gamma   90.00
#
_symmetry.space_group_name_H-M   'P 1'
#
loop_
_entity.id
_entity.type
_entity.pdbx_description
1 polymer ?
#
loop_
_entity_poly.entity_id
_entity_poly.type
_entity_poly.pdbx_seq_one_letter_code
_entity_poly.pdbx_strand_id
1 'polypeptide(L)'
;MRRPGKCIKALAMISAGALISAPLSACRRSADRDKVAKPPLSQTDENGNVISGNNWGGRQSDPSSQAEKTFREYDMGMFVGASDLLNAYYAFDDPKNYYSDWPTVGLHFPKLEDYQNASSTYEMLRGNLSSLDSSELNDAQNRAIKDMCFDFQYMSEMYKHSYYIPQLNPMGGKQVVYPLLTSLIPFKSKEDVDRYFTILGDFKDFFTQAFEAERIRSEMGLGYNDENIDRIIQDCIKMKKDHETNFMKTTFEERVRKLGLSDSETDELINKNQELLDLYYYPAMEMLIQKLPELKGKCNDGPYLAETADGKAYYEALFHRKTGTDMSVEECKKLLQEKIDEIYEEYLPLWKANGAHYGFGDLEFDEATEWCKRFTEENFPAISKHDVEVYPIPRQLYDSIQPARYYPSPIDNYTKHTVWVNNAVLDDPQYDMYTLVSHEMYPGHLYQHQYQAENLQSKYQVFAMSEPYAEGWAQYSETIMIRYAPFDREQAKQSVMASIFYSTFIAARLGIGVEYEGWDYEDCKTYIMHYGQEESVIDEYWTRLTAEQGYALEYAFGYIFTSEILDQTIADLDGICTPEEVYKAYLDLGCAPFSVLKEDMAAFAESKKN
;
A
#
# COMPACT_ATOMS: atom_id res chain seq x y z
N MET A 1 23.28 -14.09 -27.73
CA MET A 1 23.44 -14.33 -26.29
C MET A 1 23.43 -12.97 -25.61
N ARG A 2 22.26 -12.50 -25.20
CA ARG A 2 22.07 -11.27 -24.42
C ARG A 2 22.13 -11.68 -22.94
N ARG A 3 22.81 -10.89 -22.13
CA ARG A 3 23.11 -11.21 -20.72
C ARG A 3 21.83 -11.30 -19.87
N PRO A 4 21.58 -12.36 -19.10
CA PRO A 4 20.37 -12.52 -18.26
C PRO A 4 20.28 -11.58 -17.06
N GLY A 5 21.34 -10.89 -16.68
CA GLY A 5 21.43 -10.12 -15.44
C GLY A 5 20.67 -8.79 -15.38
N LYS A 6 19.73 -8.50 -16.30
CA LYS A 6 18.97 -7.24 -16.31
C LYS A 6 17.47 -7.40 -16.01
N CYS A 7 16.98 -8.62 -15.86
CA CYS A 7 15.54 -8.88 -15.75
C CYS A 7 14.91 -8.65 -14.36
N ILE A 8 15.70 -8.54 -13.29
CA ILE A 8 15.15 -8.44 -11.92
C ILE A 8 14.91 -6.99 -11.49
N LYS A 9 15.33 -6.00 -12.27
CA LYS A 9 15.04 -4.58 -11.98
C LYS A 9 13.54 -4.21 -12.02
N ALA A 10 12.70 -5.10 -12.53
CA ALA A 10 11.27 -4.85 -12.76
C ALA A 10 10.38 -4.95 -11.52
N LEU A 11 10.91 -5.38 -10.37
CA LEU A 11 10.04 -5.76 -9.24
C LEU A 11 10.38 -5.05 -7.94
N ALA A 12 10.17 -3.77 -7.92
CA ALA A 12 10.09 -2.99 -6.71
C ALA A 12 8.65 -2.52 -6.51
N MET A 13 7.76 -3.39 -6.08
CA MET A 13 6.45 -2.95 -5.59
C MET A 13 6.52 -2.74 -4.07
N ILE A 14 6.33 -1.52 -3.60
CA ILE A 14 6.20 -1.17 -2.19
C ILE A 14 4.71 -1.11 -1.87
N SER A 15 4.31 -1.78 -0.83
CA SER A 15 2.93 -1.83 -0.37
C SER A 15 2.39 -0.45 0.05
N ALA A 16 1.14 -0.16 -0.32
CA ALA A 16 0.42 1.05 0.09
C ALA A 16 0.23 1.14 1.61
N GLY A 17 0.27 0.00 2.31
CA GLY A 17 0.00 -0.08 3.75
C GLY A 17 1.05 0.52 4.66
N ALA A 18 2.29 0.72 4.19
CA ALA A 18 3.32 1.39 5.00
C ALA A 18 2.98 2.85 5.35
N LEU A 19 2.04 3.48 4.64
CA LEU A 19 1.60 4.86 4.90
C LEU A 19 0.45 4.96 5.90
N ILE A 20 -0.41 3.94 5.98
CA ILE A 20 -1.56 3.92 6.90
C ILE A 20 -1.15 3.46 8.30
N SER A 21 0.02 2.87 8.47
CA SER A 21 0.56 2.43 9.76
C SER A 21 1.17 3.54 10.62
N ALA A 22 0.91 4.82 10.33
CA ALA A 22 1.14 5.85 11.33
C ALA A 22 0.30 5.51 12.56
N PRO A 23 0.89 5.41 13.77
CA PRO A 23 0.12 5.09 14.95
C PRO A 23 -1.01 6.10 15.08
N LEU A 24 -2.23 5.59 15.18
CA LEU A 24 -3.41 6.40 15.47
C LEU A 24 -3.23 7.02 16.86
N SER A 25 -2.50 8.12 16.93
CA SER A 25 -2.45 8.97 18.12
C SER A 25 -3.81 9.65 18.40
N ALA A 26 -4.83 9.33 17.61
CA ALA A 26 -6.21 9.76 17.75
C ALA A 26 -6.85 9.42 19.11
N CYS A 27 -6.31 8.48 19.85
CA CYS A 27 -6.92 8.06 21.11
C CYS A 27 -6.54 8.86 22.34
N ARG A 28 -5.78 9.95 22.24
CA ARG A 28 -5.52 10.82 23.41
C ARG A 28 -6.74 11.61 23.94
N ARG A 29 -7.90 11.57 23.25
CA ARG A 29 -9.10 12.30 23.67
C ARG A 29 -10.32 11.42 23.99
N SER A 30 -10.12 10.31 24.68
CA SER A 30 -11.26 9.50 25.18
C SER A 30 -12.08 10.18 26.30
N ALA A 31 -11.70 11.37 26.76
CA ALA A 31 -12.40 12.12 27.79
C ALA A 31 -13.52 13.06 27.28
N ASP A 32 -13.61 13.31 25.97
CA ASP A 32 -14.61 14.22 25.37
C ASP A 32 -15.48 13.45 24.33
N ARG A 33 -16.19 12.41 24.79
CA ARG A 33 -17.12 11.61 23.96
C ARG A 33 -18.24 12.41 23.29
N ASP A 34 -18.44 13.65 23.71
CA ASP A 34 -19.53 14.51 23.18
C ASP A 34 -19.15 15.35 21.96
N LYS A 35 -17.91 15.22 21.44
CA LYS A 35 -17.40 16.04 20.32
C LYS A 35 -16.97 15.24 19.09
N VAL A 36 -17.46 14.04 18.88
CA VAL A 36 -17.33 13.40 17.58
C VAL A 36 -18.09 14.27 16.58
N ALA A 37 -17.38 14.82 15.59
CA ALA A 37 -17.99 15.60 14.54
C ALA A 37 -19.14 14.80 13.93
N LYS A 38 -20.36 15.34 13.96
CA LYS A 38 -21.46 14.71 13.24
C LYS A 38 -21.04 14.65 11.77
N PRO A 39 -21.26 13.52 11.07
CA PRO A 39 -21.04 13.47 9.64
C PRO A 39 -21.77 14.64 9.00
N PRO A 40 -21.18 15.30 7.98
CA PRO A 40 -21.76 16.48 7.39
C PRO A 40 -23.18 16.16 6.91
N LEU A 41 -24.14 16.96 7.35
CA LEU A 41 -25.50 16.92 6.83
C LEU A 41 -25.40 17.15 5.32
N SER A 42 -25.99 16.28 4.52
CA SER A 42 -26.06 16.39 3.07
C SER A 42 -26.36 17.84 2.67
N GLN A 43 -25.46 18.47 1.90
CA GLN A 43 -25.75 19.75 1.29
C GLN A 43 -26.80 19.52 0.23
N THR A 44 -27.92 20.18 0.35
CA THR A 44 -29.01 20.20 -0.65
C THR A 44 -28.99 21.53 -1.41
N ASP A 45 -29.30 21.48 -2.72
CA ASP A 45 -29.54 22.67 -3.51
C ASP A 45 -30.82 23.40 -3.05
N GLU A 46 -31.07 24.56 -3.62
CA GLU A 46 -32.28 25.38 -3.37
C GLU A 46 -33.60 24.66 -3.69
N ASN A 47 -33.55 23.50 -4.36
CA ASN A 47 -34.66 22.63 -4.69
C ASN A 47 -34.75 21.39 -3.80
N GLY A 48 -33.86 21.26 -2.81
CA GLY A 48 -33.80 20.10 -1.90
C GLY A 48 -33.10 18.87 -2.46
N ASN A 49 -32.40 18.97 -3.59
CA ASN A 49 -31.61 17.89 -4.15
C ASN A 49 -30.18 17.89 -3.55
N VAL A 50 -29.65 16.73 -3.23
CA VAL A 50 -28.31 16.58 -2.68
C VAL A 50 -27.27 16.98 -3.73
N ILE A 51 -26.52 18.07 -3.49
CA ILE A 51 -25.50 18.65 -4.40
C ILE A 51 -24.13 18.11 -4.12
N SER A 52 -23.84 17.18 -3.44
CA SER A 52 -22.48 16.69 -3.34
C SER A 52 -22.36 15.26 -3.83
N GLY A 53 -21.30 15.00 -4.53
CA GLY A 53 -20.90 13.68 -5.00
C GLY A 53 -20.60 12.65 -3.89
N ASN A 54 -21.15 12.83 -2.72
CA ASN A 54 -21.08 11.92 -1.59
C ASN A 54 -22.20 10.89 -1.68
N ASN A 55 -22.34 10.23 -2.82
CA ASN A 55 -23.14 9.01 -2.93
C ASN A 55 -22.35 7.82 -2.38
N TRP A 56 -22.04 7.85 -1.09
CA TRP A 56 -21.74 6.64 -0.36
C TRP A 56 -23.02 5.83 -0.23
N GLY A 57 -23.24 4.88 -1.17
CA GLY A 57 -24.32 3.89 -1.14
C GLY A 57 -25.63 4.36 -0.53
N GLY A 58 -26.35 5.29 -1.19
CA GLY A 58 -27.66 5.75 -0.75
C GLY A 58 -27.70 6.45 0.62
N ARG A 59 -28.79 7.14 0.92
CA ARG A 59 -29.07 7.67 2.27
C ARG A 59 -28.86 6.54 3.28
N GLN A 60 -27.81 6.62 4.10
CA GLN A 60 -27.74 5.74 5.27
C GLN A 60 -28.97 6.06 6.12
N SER A 61 -29.84 5.08 6.27
CA SER A 61 -30.94 5.14 7.24
C SER A 61 -30.39 5.37 8.63
N ASP A 62 -31.18 5.90 9.54
CA ASP A 62 -30.80 5.91 10.96
C ASP A 62 -30.41 4.49 11.39
N PRO A 63 -29.38 4.34 12.24
CA PRO A 63 -28.95 3.01 12.70
C PRO A 63 -30.12 2.29 13.34
N SER A 64 -30.34 1.05 12.95
CA SER A 64 -31.47 0.22 13.39
C SER A 64 -31.28 -0.30 14.84
N SER A 65 -30.03 -0.32 15.32
CA SER A 65 -29.65 -0.85 16.62
C SER A 65 -28.48 -0.10 17.26
N GLN A 66 -28.22 -0.37 18.55
CA GLN A 66 -27.04 0.17 19.22
C GLN A 66 -25.75 -0.46 18.68
N ALA A 67 -25.77 -1.73 18.27
CA ALA A 67 -24.62 -2.38 17.66
C ALA A 67 -24.26 -1.74 16.33
N GLU A 68 -25.25 -1.49 15.46
CA GLU A 68 -25.02 -0.79 14.19
C GLU A 68 -24.50 0.64 14.38
N LYS A 69 -25.03 1.36 15.35
CA LYS A 69 -24.53 2.70 15.68
C LYS A 69 -23.06 2.66 16.10
N THR A 70 -22.71 1.74 16.98
CA THR A 70 -21.33 1.58 17.44
C THR A 70 -20.41 1.15 16.30
N PHE A 71 -20.83 0.20 15.46
CA PHE A 71 -20.07 -0.19 14.26
C PHE A 71 -19.75 1.03 13.38
N ARG A 72 -20.75 1.85 13.04
CA ARG A 72 -20.57 3.03 12.20
C ARG A 72 -19.62 4.08 12.83
N GLU A 73 -19.67 4.23 14.15
CA GLU A 73 -18.75 5.12 14.87
C GLU A 73 -17.29 4.64 14.76
N TYR A 74 -17.04 3.34 14.84
CA TYR A 74 -15.70 2.78 14.67
C TYR A 74 -15.24 2.81 13.21
N ASP A 75 -16.09 2.44 12.27
CA ASP A 75 -15.79 2.39 10.84
C ASP A 75 -15.30 3.76 10.30
N MET A 76 -15.95 4.85 10.71
CA MET A 76 -15.50 6.21 10.37
C MET A 76 -14.46 6.78 11.32
N GLY A 77 -14.51 6.42 12.59
CA GLY A 77 -13.66 6.98 13.64
C GLY A 77 -12.17 6.76 13.40
N MET A 78 -11.82 5.71 12.68
CA MET A 78 -10.44 5.39 12.31
C MET A 78 -9.80 6.46 11.41
N PHE A 79 -10.58 7.16 10.60
CA PHE A 79 -10.08 8.16 9.65
C PHE A 79 -10.18 9.61 10.15
N VAL A 80 -11.18 9.91 10.98
CA VAL A 80 -11.44 11.28 11.47
C VAL A 80 -10.47 11.73 12.57
N GLY A 81 -9.61 10.85 13.05
CA GLY A 81 -8.66 11.11 14.12
C GLY A 81 -7.23 11.37 13.66
N ALA A 82 -6.99 12.01 12.51
CA ALA A 82 -5.63 12.25 12.04
C ALA A 82 -4.72 12.92 13.09
N SER A 83 -3.50 12.40 13.23
CA SER A 83 -2.52 12.87 14.20
C SER A 83 -1.85 14.19 13.81
N ASP A 84 -1.82 14.47 12.51
CA ASP A 84 -1.18 15.61 11.90
C ASP A 84 -1.87 16.04 10.60
N LEU A 85 -1.43 17.16 10.03
CA LEU A 85 -2.00 17.74 8.83
C LEU A 85 -1.76 16.89 7.58
N LEU A 86 -0.58 16.25 7.46
CA LEU A 86 -0.29 15.42 6.30
C LEU A 86 -1.25 14.24 6.22
N ASN A 87 -1.50 13.54 7.34
CA ASN A 87 -2.47 12.44 7.39
C ASN A 87 -3.91 12.91 7.12
N ALA A 88 -4.29 14.12 7.57
CA ALA A 88 -5.61 14.67 7.27
C ALA A 88 -5.81 14.90 5.76
N TYR A 89 -4.82 15.45 5.06
CA TYR A 89 -4.85 15.63 3.60
C TYR A 89 -4.71 14.32 2.82
N TYR A 90 -4.09 13.31 3.42
CA TYR A 90 -4.05 11.98 2.83
C TYR A 90 -5.43 11.31 2.84
N ALA A 91 -6.13 11.37 3.97
CA ALA A 91 -7.42 10.71 4.13
C ALA A 91 -8.56 11.42 3.37
N PHE A 92 -8.51 12.74 3.22
CA PHE A 92 -9.60 13.55 2.68
C PHE A 92 -9.12 14.55 1.62
N ASP A 93 -9.84 14.64 0.51
CA ASP A 93 -9.65 15.68 -0.52
C ASP A 93 -10.09 17.06 0.01
N ASP A 94 -11.08 17.09 0.90
CA ASP A 94 -11.53 18.31 1.59
C ASP A 94 -11.67 18.11 3.11
N PRO A 95 -10.53 18.06 3.84
CA PRO A 95 -10.53 17.79 5.28
C PRO A 95 -11.37 18.75 6.12
N LYS A 96 -11.60 19.99 5.67
CA LYS A 96 -12.44 20.99 6.39
C LYS A 96 -13.86 20.51 6.69
N ASN A 97 -14.37 19.54 5.90
CA ASN A 97 -15.71 19.00 6.10
C ASN A 97 -15.78 18.01 7.27
N TYR A 98 -14.62 17.53 7.76
CA TYR A 98 -14.52 16.48 8.77
C TYR A 98 -13.89 16.95 10.09
N TYR A 99 -13.12 18.04 10.04
CA TYR A 99 -12.45 18.59 11.21
C TYR A 99 -13.05 19.93 11.61
N SER A 100 -13.70 19.99 12.78
CA SER A 100 -14.03 21.25 13.45
C SER A 100 -12.78 21.88 14.07
N ASP A 101 -11.91 21.03 14.62
CA ASP A 101 -10.62 21.37 15.21
C ASP A 101 -9.52 20.66 14.40
N TRP A 102 -8.94 21.37 13.44
CA TRP A 102 -7.83 20.86 12.64
C TRP A 102 -6.64 20.43 13.49
N PRO A 103 -5.88 19.40 13.09
CA PRO A 103 -4.56 19.17 13.65
C PRO A 103 -3.71 20.45 13.55
N THR A 104 -3.01 20.79 14.62
CA THR A 104 -2.11 21.95 14.67
C THR A 104 -0.66 21.58 14.38
N VAL A 105 -0.36 20.29 14.32
CA VAL A 105 0.94 19.70 14.01
C VAL A 105 0.96 19.33 12.53
N GLY A 106 1.98 19.76 11.81
CA GLY A 106 2.13 19.45 10.39
C GLY A 106 2.54 18.01 10.15
N LEU A 107 3.57 17.55 10.88
CA LEU A 107 4.06 16.18 10.89
C LEU A 107 4.23 15.69 12.32
N HIS A 108 3.63 14.56 12.64
CA HIS A 108 3.81 13.91 13.94
C HIS A 108 4.77 12.73 13.82
N PHE A 109 5.85 12.74 14.61
CA PHE A 109 6.71 11.58 14.75
C PHE A 109 6.26 10.75 15.97
N PRO A 110 5.88 9.47 15.79
CA PRO A 110 5.44 8.64 16.91
C PRO A 110 6.61 8.25 17.81
N LYS A 111 6.45 8.44 19.11
CA LYS A 111 7.40 8.02 20.13
C LYS A 111 7.05 6.61 20.62
N LEU A 112 7.96 5.98 21.35
CA LEU A 112 7.72 4.66 21.96
C LEU A 112 6.41 4.61 22.78
N GLU A 113 6.13 5.67 23.56
CA GLU A 113 4.88 5.79 24.32
C GLU A 113 3.64 5.80 23.42
N ASP A 114 3.73 6.42 22.24
CA ASP A 114 2.62 6.47 21.29
C ASP A 114 2.33 5.07 20.72
N TYR A 115 3.34 4.27 20.43
CA TYR A 115 3.18 2.87 20.02
C TYR A 115 2.56 1.99 21.13
N GLN A 116 3.01 2.15 22.38
CA GLN A 116 2.45 1.43 23.52
C GLN A 116 0.98 1.79 23.76
N ASN A 117 0.64 3.08 23.67
CA ASN A 117 -0.73 3.56 23.77
C ASN A 117 -1.58 3.04 22.60
N ALA A 118 -1.04 3.03 21.37
CA ALA A 118 -1.72 2.50 20.20
C ALA A 118 -1.98 0.98 20.35
N SER A 119 -1.00 0.20 20.82
CA SER A 119 -1.19 -1.23 21.09
C SER A 119 -2.37 -1.47 22.03
N SER A 120 -2.38 -0.79 23.18
CA SER A 120 -3.47 -0.91 24.17
C SER A 120 -4.82 -0.46 23.60
N THR A 121 -4.80 0.54 22.72
CA THR A 121 -6.00 1.03 22.06
C THR A 121 -6.56 0.03 21.06
N TYR A 122 -5.73 -0.58 20.24
CA TYR A 122 -6.18 -1.62 19.30
C TYR A 122 -6.77 -2.83 20.04
N GLU A 123 -6.19 -3.26 21.16
CA GLU A 123 -6.79 -4.31 21.99
C GLU A 123 -8.18 -3.92 22.52
N MET A 124 -8.33 -2.67 22.99
CA MET A 124 -9.62 -2.16 23.47
C MET A 124 -10.65 -2.09 22.34
N LEU A 125 -10.27 -1.55 21.16
CA LEU A 125 -11.16 -1.45 19.99
C LEU A 125 -11.61 -2.82 19.52
N ARG A 126 -10.68 -3.78 19.42
CA ARG A 126 -10.98 -5.17 19.08
C ARG A 126 -11.95 -5.80 20.08
N GLY A 127 -11.70 -5.62 21.38
CA GLY A 127 -12.59 -6.13 22.45
C GLY A 127 -14.00 -5.55 22.35
N ASN A 128 -14.12 -4.25 22.09
CA ASN A 128 -15.42 -3.59 21.92
C ASN A 128 -16.16 -4.10 20.68
N LEU A 129 -15.48 -4.20 19.52
CA LEU A 129 -16.09 -4.71 18.28
C LEU A 129 -16.52 -6.17 18.41
N SER A 130 -15.69 -7.02 19.02
CA SER A 130 -16.00 -8.44 19.25
C SER A 130 -17.15 -8.67 20.22
N SER A 131 -17.50 -7.67 21.04
CA SER A 131 -18.61 -7.74 22.00
C SER A 131 -19.96 -7.30 21.44
N LEU A 132 -20.00 -6.80 20.20
CA LEU A 132 -21.25 -6.39 19.56
C LEU A 132 -22.14 -7.61 19.27
N ASP A 133 -23.44 -7.44 19.43
CA ASP A 133 -24.40 -8.49 19.08
C ASP A 133 -24.49 -8.63 17.54
N SER A 134 -23.89 -9.68 17.02
CA SER A 134 -23.84 -9.96 15.58
C SER A 134 -25.22 -10.16 14.95
N SER A 135 -26.24 -10.53 15.76
CA SER A 135 -27.62 -10.68 15.26
C SER A 135 -28.32 -9.34 14.98
N GLU A 136 -27.78 -8.24 15.51
CA GLU A 136 -28.24 -6.87 15.24
C GLU A 136 -27.55 -6.23 14.03
N LEU A 137 -26.64 -6.95 13.36
CA LEU A 137 -25.81 -6.52 12.23
C LEU A 137 -26.09 -7.36 11.00
N ASN A 138 -25.91 -6.77 9.82
CA ASN A 138 -25.98 -7.55 8.59
C ASN A 138 -24.62 -8.26 8.29
N ASP A 139 -24.62 -9.16 7.29
CA ASP A 139 -23.44 -9.98 6.95
C ASP A 139 -22.24 -9.11 6.57
N ALA A 140 -22.44 -8.01 5.80
CA ALA A 140 -21.38 -7.11 5.40
C ALA A 140 -20.75 -6.39 6.62
N GLN A 141 -21.56 -5.94 7.58
CA GLN A 141 -21.09 -5.31 8.81
C GLN A 141 -20.34 -6.32 9.70
N ASN A 142 -20.87 -7.54 9.82
CA ASN A 142 -20.19 -8.62 10.55
C ASN A 142 -18.85 -8.98 9.92
N ARG A 143 -18.76 -9.00 8.58
CA ARG A 143 -17.50 -9.23 7.85
C ARG A 143 -16.50 -8.11 8.09
N ALA A 144 -16.92 -6.85 7.98
CA ALA A 144 -16.08 -5.69 8.28
C ALA A 144 -15.53 -5.70 9.72
N ILE A 145 -16.33 -6.16 10.68
CA ILE A 145 -15.86 -6.33 12.08
C ILE A 145 -14.78 -7.42 12.17
N LYS A 146 -14.95 -8.54 11.45
CA LYS A 146 -13.91 -9.60 11.41
C LYS A 146 -12.60 -9.06 10.84
N ASP A 147 -12.67 -8.25 9.78
CA ASP A 147 -11.52 -7.59 9.17
C ASP A 147 -10.81 -6.64 10.15
N MET A 148 -11.56 -5.70 10.75
CA MET A 148 -11.01 -4.80 11.76
C MET A 148 -10.40 -5.55 12.95
N CYS A 149 -11.06 -6.59 13.44
CA CYS A 149 -10.57 -7.38 14.58
C CYS A 149 -9.27 -8.12 14.26
N PHE A 150 -9.14 -8.62 13.03
CA PHE A 150 -7.93 -9.27 12.55
C PHE A 150 -6.76 -8.26 12.49
N ASP A 151 -6.94 -7.14 11.80
CA ASP A 151 -5.89 -6.12 11.69
C ASP A 151 -5.50 -5.55 13.05
N PHE A 152 -6.48 -5.21 13.90
CA PHE A 152 -6.22 -4.68 15.25
C PHE A 152 -5.48 -5.65 16.15
N GLN A 153 -5.71 -6.95 16.02
CA GLN A 153 -4.97 -7.97 16.76
C GLN A 153 -3.48 -7.89 16.42
N TYR A 154 -3.14 -7.96 15.15
CA TYR A 154 -1.74 -8.02 14.74
C TYR A 154 -1.04 -6.66 14.81
N MET A 155 -1.75 -5.55 14.59
CA MET A 155 -1.22 -4.21 14.87
C MET A 155 -0.88 -4.04 16.35
N SER A 156 -1.73 -4.52 17.26
CA SER A 156 -1.45 -4.48 18.69
C SER A 156 -0.17 -5.26 19.02
N GLU A 157 -0.04 -6.49 18.51
CA GLU A 157 1.15 -7.32 18.75
C GLU A 157 2.43 -6.69 18.19
N MET A 158 2.41 -6.20 16.95
CA MET A 158 3.57 -5.50 16.36
C MET A 158 4.00 -4.29 17.20
N TYR A 159 3.06 -3.52 17.73
CA TYR A 159 3.37 -2.30 18.50
C TYR A 159 3.92 -2.60 19.90
N LYS A 160 3.70 -3.79 20.46
CA LYS A 160 4.42 -4.24 21.66
C LYS A 160 5.93 -4.33 21.42
N HIS A 161 6.31 -4.58 20.18
CA HIS A 161 7.70 -4.74 19.73
C HIS A 161 8.15 -3.58 18.82
N SER A 162 7.75 -2.35 19.12
CA SER A 162 7.90 -1.19 18.23
C SER A 162 9.34 -0.84 17.84
N TYR A 163 10.35 -1.30 18.59
CA TYR A 163 11.76 -1.15 18.21
C TYR A 163 12.15 -1.92 16.94
N TYR A 164 11.39 -2.94 16.56
CA TYR A 164 11.61 -3.66 15.31
C TYR A 164 11.08 -2.90 14.08
N ILE A 165 10.23 -1.87 14.27
CA ILE A 165 9.64 -1.07 13.18
C ILE A 165 10.64 -0.04 12.66
N PRO A 166 11.11 -0.14 11.39
CA PRO A 166 12.00 0.86 10.81
C PRO A 166 11.33 2.23 10.65
N GLN A 167 12.11 3.30 10.84
CA GLN A 167 11.62 4.67 10.69
C GLN A 167 12.08 5.32 9.39
N LEU A 168 13.22 4.91 8.87
CA LEU A 168 13.68 5.19 7.52
C LEU A 168 13.73 3.87 6.75
N ASN A 169 13.73 3.90 5.42
CA ASN A 169 13.77 2.67 4.63
C ASN A 169 14.55 2.93 3.33
N PRO A 170 15.52 2.07 2.96
CA PRO A 170 16.32 2.23 1.75
C PRO A 170 15.54 1.99 0.45
N MET A 171 14.30 1.50 0.53
CA MET A 171 13.40 1.24 -0.59
C MET A 171 12.28 2.29 -0.68
N GLY A 172 12.59 3.58 -0.53
CA GLY A 172 11.62 4.66 -0.64
C GLY A 172 10.86 4.95 0.66
N GLY A 173 11.57 4.97 1.80
CA GLY A 173 10.98 5.22 3.11
C GLY A 173 10.47 6.66 3.32
N LYS A 174 10.19 7.01 4.57
CA LYS A 174 9.64 8.33 4.96
C LYS A 174 10.45 9.50 4.41
N GLN A 175 11.79 9.33 4.25
CA GLN A 175 12.67 10.35 3.68
C GLN A 175 12.34 10.69 2.21
N VAL A 176 11.67 9.79 1.49
CA VAL A 176 11.21 10.00 0.11
C VAL A 176 9.72 10.28 0.06
N VAL A 177 8.93 9.42 0.69
CA VAL A 177 7.47 9.44 0.58
C VAL A 177 6.84 10.68 1.21
N TYR A 178 7.28 11.13 2.39
CA TYR A 178 6.66 12.27 3.07
C TYR A 178 6.84 13.59 2.31
N PRO A 179 8.03 13.94 1.79
CA PRO A 179 8.16 15.09 0.88
C PRO A 179 7.29 14.95 -0.37
N LEU A 180 7.24 13.75 -0.97
CA LEU A 180 6.46 13.53 -2.17
C LEU A 180 4.96 13.76 -1.91
N LEU A 181 4.40 13.17 -0.84
CA LEU A 181 3.01 13.40 -0.43
C LEU A 181 2.72 14.88 -0.13
N THR A 182 3.63 15.54 0.58
CA THR A 182 3.53 16.97 0.87
C THR A 182 3.46 17.79 -0.42
N SER A 183 4.20 17.39 -1.46
CA SER A 183 4.18 18.05 -2.76
C SER A 183 2.86 17.90 -3.52
N LEU A 184 2.00 16.97 -3.13
CA LEU A 184 0.71 16.67 -3.79
C LEU A 184 -0.50 17.25 -3.06
N ILE A 185 -0.34 17.84 -1.88
CA ILE A 185 -1.46 18.44 -1.12
C ILE A 185 -2.20 19.45 -2.02
N PRO A 186 -3.51 19.30 -2.24
CA PRO A 186 -4.27 20.22 -3.08
C PRO A 186 -4.44 21.59 -2.40
N PHE A 187 -4.24 22.69 -3.14
CA PHE A 187 -4.52 24.03 -2.66
C PHE A 187 -5.87 24.50 -3.23
N LYS A 188 -6.89 24.57 -2.38
CA LYS A 188 -8.23 25.11 -2.70
C LYS A 188 -8.40 26.54 -2.15
N SER A 189 -7.54 26.91 -1.19
CA SER A 189 -7.56 28.21 -0.52
C SER A 189 -6.18 28.60 0.03
N LYS A 190 -6.04 29.85 0.50
CA LYS A 190 -4.82 30.31 1.19
C LYS A 190 -4.58 29.57 2.51
N GLU A 191 -5.63 29.13 3.19
CA GLU A 191 -5.55 28.34 4.41
C GLU A 191 -4.87 26.98 4.16
N ASP A 192 -5.05 26.37 2.98
CA ASP A 192 -4.35 25.13 2.62
C ASP A 192 -2.85 25.38 2.43
N VAL A 193 -2.50 26.54 1.86
CA VAL A 193 -1.09 26.96 1.76
C VAL A 193 -0.46 27.18 3.14
N ASP A 194 -1.18 27.80 4.08
CA ASP A 194 -0.70 27.99 5.44
C ASP A 194 -0.52 26.66 6.18
N ARG A 195 -1.39 25.67 5.97
CA ARG A 195 -1.26 24.30 6.51
C ARG A 195 -0.06 23.58 5.90
N TYR A 196 0.13 23.69 4.60
CA TYR A 196 1.31 23.17 3.91
C TYR A 196 2.60 23.78 4.51
N PHE A 197 2.63 25.07 4.79
CA PHE A 197 3.76 25.72 5.46
C PHE A 197 4.00 25.19 6.88
N THR A 198 2.93 24.83 7.59
CA THR A 198 3.05 24.16 8.90
C THR A 198 3.73 22.79 8.75
N ILE A 199 3.32 22.01 7.73
CA ILE A 199 3.96 20.72 7.44
C ILE A 199 5.45 20.91 7.14
N LEU A 200 5.82 21.88 6.28
CA LEU A 200 7.22 22.15 5.98
C LEU A 200 8.02 22.54 7.24
N GLY A 201 7.42 23.31 8.13
CA GLY A 201 8.05 23.75 9.38
C GLY A 201 8.46 22.59 10.28
N ASP A 202 7.76 21.47 10.23
CA ASP A 202 7.99 20.31 11.09
C ASP A 202 8.99 19.30 10.50
N PHE A 203 9.40 19.42 9.23
CA PHE A 203 10.30 18.45 8.57
C PHE A 203 11.60 18.20 9.35
N LYS A 204 12.24 19.28 9.81
CA LYS A 204 13.51 19.16 10.51
C LYS A 204 13.39 18.38 11.81
N ASP A 205 12.40 18.69 12.61
CA ASP A 205 12.16 18.02 13.89
C ASP A 205 11.71 16.57 13.67
N PHE A 206 10.85 16.33 12.69
CA PHE A 206 10.40 14.99 12.32
C PHE A 206 11.57 14.08 11.94
N PHE A 207 12.44 14.50 11.01
CA PHE A 207 13.57 13.69 10.59
C PHE A 207 14.69 13.61 11.63
N THR A 208 14.81 14.58 12.52
CA THR A 208 15.71 14.46 13.69
C THR A 208 15.24 13.33 14.60
N GLN A 209 13.95 13.25 14.88
CA GLN A 209 13.38 12.17 15.70
C GLN A 209 13.46 10.81 14.99
N ALA A 210 13.26 10.77 13.66
CA ALA A 210 13.44 9.55 12.87
C ALA A 210 14.88 9.02 12.93
N PHE A 211 15.87 9.90 12.78
CA PHE A 211 17.29 9.54 12.95
C PHE A 211 17.57 9.00 14.36
N GLU A 212 17.09 9.67 15.42
CA GLU A 212 17.30 9.19 16.79
C GLU A 212 16.69 7.82 17.05
N ALA A 213 15.53 7.53 16.45
CA ALA A 213 14.92 6.21 16.53
C ALA A 213 15.78 5.15 15.82
N GLU A 214 16.29 5.45 14.61
CA GLU A 214 17.22 4.54 13.91
C GLU A 214 18.55 4.37 14.66
N ARG A 215 19.05 5.42 15.32
CA ARG A 215 20.24 5.34 16.16
C ARG A 215 20.04 4.36 17.33
N ILE A 216 18.89 4.44 18.01
CA ILE A 216 18.54 3.51 19.10
C ILE A 216 18.44 2.08 18.57
N ARG A 217 17.74 1.87 17.44
CA ARG A 217 17.63 0.57 16.79
C ARG A 217 19.01 -0.01 16.42
N SER A 218 19.89 0.81 15.85
CA SER A 218 21.27 0.40 15.51
C SER A 218 22.09 0.03 16.75
N GLU A 219 21.92 0.73 17.87
CA GLU A 219 22.58 0.38 19.14
C GLU A 219 22.05 -0.93 19.75
N MET A 220 20.81 -1.31 19.42
CA MET A 220 20.23 -2.61 19.81
C MET A 220 20.57 -3.75 18.82
N GLY A 221 21.30 -3.47 17.73
CA GLY A 221 21.58 -4.45 16.68
C GLY A 221 20.42 -4.67 15.72
N LEU A 222 19.41 -3.80 15.73
CA LEU A 222 18.18 -3.88 14.92
C LEU A 222 18.16 -2.89 13.73
N GLY A 223 19.25 -2.17 13.51
CA GLY A 223 19.39 -1.20 12.44
C GLY A 223 19.73 -1.84 11.10
N TYR A 224 19.99 -0.99 10.13
CA TYR A 224 20.39 -1.38 8.79
C TYR A 224 21.89 -1.66 8.69
N ASN A 225 22.28 -2.52 7.75
CA ASN A 225 23.64 -2.72 7.31
C ASN A 225 24.21 -1.47 6.59
N ASP A 226 25.52 -1.48 6.35
CA ASP A 226 26.22 -0.32 5.76
C ASP A 226 25.70 0.02 4.35
N GLU A 227 25.36 -0.97 3.52
CA GLU A 227 24.84 -0.76 2.17
C GLU A 227 23.46 -0.08 2.19
N ASN A 228 22.57 -0.56 3.03
CA ASN A 228 21.23 0.01 3.18
C ASN A 228 21.28 1.43 3.78
N ILE A 229 22.20 1.70 4.69
CA ILE A 229 22.47 3.06 5.18
C ILE A 229 22.92 3.97 4.02
N ASP A 230 23.83 3.49 3.14
CA ASP A 230 24.27 4.25 1.98
C ASP A 230 23.11 4.55 1.01
N ARG A 231 22.19 3.62 0.82
CA ARG A 231 20.99 3.83 -0.01
C ARG A 231 20.10 4.94 0.54
N ILE A 232 19.83 4.93 1.86
CA ILE A 232 19.07 6.02 2.52
C ILE A 232 19.79 7.36 2.35
N ILE A 233 21.11 7.39 2.48
CA ILE A 233 21.92 8.59 2.25
C ILE A 233 21.78 9.07 0.80
N GLN A 234 21.86 8.17 -0.18
CA GLN A 234 21.68 8.53 -1.60
C GLN A 234 20.29 9.10 -1.87
N ASP A 235 19.24 8.54 -1.28
CA ASP A 235 17.89 9.11 -1.36
C ASP A 235 17.88 10.55 -0.82
N CYS A 236 18.43 10.79 0.37
CA CYS A 236 18.49 12.13 0.93
C CYS A 236 19.28 13.12 0.05
N ILE A 237 20.36 12.65 -0.62
CA ILE A 237 21.11 13.46 -1.59
C ILE A 237 20.24 13.81 -2.80
N LYS A 238 19.51 12.84 -3.35
CA LYS A 238 18.59 13.04 -4.49
C LYS A 238 17.46 14.01 -4.10
N MET A 239 16.86 13.83 -2.92
CA MET A 239 15.78 14.69 -2.41
C MET A 239 16.21 16.14 -2.23
N LYS A 240 17.46 16.39 -1.85
CA LYS A 240 18.03 17.73 -1.67
C LYS A 240 18.53 18.37 -2.97
N LYS A 241 18.74 17.58 -4.03
CA LYS A 241 19.41 18.03 -5.26
C LYS A 241 18.59 19.09 -6.02
N ASP A 242 19.30 19.88 -6.83
CA ASP A 242 18.73 20.81 -7.81
C ASP A 242 17.72 21.83 -7.21
N HIS A 243 18.15 22.63 -6.25
CA HIS A 243 17.33 23.61 -5.51
C HIS A 243 16.39 24.44 -6.43
N GLU A 244 16.85 24.85 -7.62
CA GLU A 244 16.04 25.67 -8.53
C GLU A 244 14.92 24.87 -9.23
N THR A 245 15.13 23.60 -9.48
CA THR A 245 14.18 22.69 -10.15
C THR A 245 13.68 21.58 -9.24
N ASN A 246 13.90 21.72 -7.93
CA ASN A 246 13.42 20.75 -6.95
C ASN A 246 11.90 20.65 -7.01
N PHE A 247 11.38 19.41 -6.99
CA PHE A 247 9.93 19.17 -7.11
C PHE A 247 9.11 19.84 -6.00
N MET A 248 9.65 19.96 -4.78
CA MET A 248 8.98 20.68 -3.68
C MET A 248 8.77 22.18 -3.99
N LYS A 249 9.63 22.78 -4.82
CA LYS A 249 9.50 24.14 -5.31
C LYS A 249 8.55 24.23 -6.49
N THR A 250 8.81 23.43 -7.54
CA THR A 250 8.09 23.55 -8.81
C THR A 250 6.61 23.18 -8.69
N THR A 251 6.27 22.10 -7.98
CA THR A 251 4.87 21.72 -7.73
C THR A 251 4.13 22.72 -6.85
N PHE A 252 4.81 23.36 -5.90
CA PHE A 252 4.22 24.43 -5.11
C PHE A 252 3.85 25.63 -5.98
N GLU A 253 4.77 26.09 -6.85
CA GLU A 253 4.52 27.21 -7.77
C GLU A 253 3.33 26.92 -8.68
N GLU A 254 3.24 25.72 -9.24
CA GLU A 254 2.11 25.32 -10.08
C GLU A 254 0.76 25.35 -9.32
N ARG A 255 0.73 24.85 -8.10
CA ARG A 255 -0.48 24.79 -7.28
C ARG A 255 -0.93 26.18 -6.81
N VAL A 256 0.01 27.02 -6.37
CA VAL A 256 -0.33 28.37 -5.89
C VAL A 256 -0.82 29.26 -7.02
N ARG A 257 -0.27 29.13 -8.23
CA ARG A 257 -0.75 29.88 -9.42
C ARG A 257 -2.18 29.53 -9.80
N LYS A 258 -2.63 28.30 -9.53
CA LYS A 258 -4.02 27.86 -9.79
C LYS A 258 -5.04 28.51 -8.84
N LEU A 259 -4.62 29.14 -7.73
CA LEU A 259 -5.52 29.83 -6.81
C LEU A 259 -6.08 31.15 -7.36
N GLY A 260 -5.52 31.70 -8.46
CA GLY A 260 -6.00 32.93 -9.07
C GLY A 260 -5.78 34.19 -8.22
N LEU A 261 -4.74 34.17 -7.37
CA LEU A 261 -4.31 35.33 -6.56
C LEU A 261 -3.66 36.40 -7.45
N SER A 262 -3.47 37.60 -6.89
CA SER A 262 -2.64 38.63 -7.56
C SER A 262 -1.18 38.16 -7.72
N ASP A 263 -0.48 38.70 -8.72
CA ASP A 263 0.93 38.37 -8.95
C ASP A 263 1.78 38.64 -7.69
N SER A 264 1.54 39.76 -7.01
CA SER A 264 2.25 40.12 -5.78
C SER A 264 2.02 39.11 -4.65
N GLU A 265 0.79 38.65 -4.44
CA GLU A 265 0.48 37.63 -3.43
C GLU A 265 1.07 36.27 -3.80
N THR A 266 1.01 35.91 -5.09
CA THR A 266 1.61 34.68 -5.59
C THR A 266 3.12 34.66 -5.37
N ASP A 267 3.81 35.74 -5.72
CA ASP A 267 5.26 35.86 -5.54
C ASP A 267 5.66 35.85 -4.06
N GLU A 268 4.85 36.47 -3.19
CA GLU A 268 5.07 36.42 -1.73
C GLU A 268 5.01 34.98 -1.19
N LEU A 269 4.01 34.20 -1.62
CA LEU A 269 3.87 32.81 -1.21
C LEU A 269 5.00 31.93 -1.76
N ILE A 270 5.42 32.14 -3.02
CA ILE A 270 6.54 31.42 -3.63
C ILE A 270 7.84 31.71 -2.89
N ASN A 271 8.10 32.97 -2.56
CA ASN A 271 9.29 33.35 -1.79
C ASN A 271 9.26 32.76 -0.37
N LYS A 272 8.11 32.75 0.29
CA LYS A 272 7.93 32.11 1.59
C LYS A 272 8.17 30.59 1.53
N ASN A 273 7.68 29.92 0.47
CA ASN A 273 7.97 28.50 0.26
C ASN A 273 9.49 28.25 0.17
N GLN A 274 10.20 29.03 -0.64
CA GLN A 274 11.66 28.90 -0.76
C GLN A 274 12.37 29.11 0.59
N GLU A 275 11.96 30.12 1.34
CA GLU A 275 12.51 30.37 2.69
C GLU A 275 12.31 29.16 3.62
N LEU A 276 11.11 28.55 3.62
CA LEU A 276 10.82 27.39 4.48
C LEU A 276 11.55 26.12 4.00
N LEU A 277 11.72 25.93 2.70
CA LEU A 277 12.55 24.85 2.17
C LEU A 277 14.00 25.00 2.64
N ASP A 278 14.55 26.23 2.60
CA ASP A 278 15.92 26.52 3.03
C ASP A 278 16.10 26.40 4.56
N LEU A 279 15.06 26.65 5.35
CA LEU A 279 15.13 26.58 6.82
C LEU A 279 14.86 25.18 7.39
N TYR A 280 14.02 24.39 6.75
CA TYR A 280 13.52 23.14 7.35
C TYR A 280 13.74 21.90 6.48
N TYR A 281 13.42 21.95 5.18
CA TYR A 281 13.48 20.76 4.31
C TYR A 281 14.92 20.38 3.92
N TYR A 282 15.67 21.30 3.30
CA TYR A 282 17.05 21.00 2.90
C TYR A 282 17.97 20.74 4.09
N PRO A 283 17.87 21.47 5.23
CA PRO A 283 18.63 21.12 6.42
C PRO A 283 18.26 19.78 7.06
N ALA A 284 17.00 19.32 6.93
CA ALA A 284 16.60 17.99 7.39
C ALA A 284 17.32 16.90 6.57
N MET A 285 17.30 17.01 5.25
CA MET A 285 18.02 16.07 4.37
C MET A 285 19.53 16.10 4.60
N GLU A 286 20.11 17.31 4.76
CA GLU A 286 21.53 17.48 5.06
C GLU A 286 21.92 16.84 6.40
N MET A 287 21.10 17.00 7.42
CA MET A 287 21.30 16.37 8.73
C MET A 287 21.33 14.84 8.61
N LEU A 288 20.40 14.25 7.87
CA LEU A 288 20.40 12.80 7.62
C LEU A 288 21.68 12.35 6.89
N ILE A 289 22.10 13.08 5.83
CA ILE A 289 23.33 12.78 5.09
C ILE A 289 24.56 12.80 6.00
N GLN A 290 24.62 13.75 6.93
CA GLN A 290 25.77 13.90 7.84
C GLN A 290 25.76 12.90 8.99
N LYS A 291 24.57 12.49 9.47
CA LYS A 291 24.42 11.68 10.68
C LYS A 291 24.30 10.18 10.43
N LEU A 292 23.66 9.77 9.35
CA LEU A 292 23.50 8.34 9.04
C LEU A 292 24.82 7.55 8.97
N PRO A 293 25.95 8.11 8.49
CA PRO A 293 27.25 7.42 8.56
C PRO A 293 27.69 7.00 9.97
N GLU A 294 27.20 7.66 11.04
CA GLU A 294 27.48 7.29 12.43
C GLU A 294 26.87 5.93 12.83
N LEU A 295 25.90 5.42 12.05
CA LEU A 295 25.22 4.14 12.28
C LEU A 295 25.96 2.96 11.65
N LYS A 296 26.90 3.21 10.73
CA LYS A 296 27.65 2.17 10.05
C LYS A 296 28.51 1.32 10.99
N GLY A 297 28.68 0.06 10.64
CA GLY A 297 29.45 -0.91 11.42
C GLY A 297 28.80 -1.38 12.72
N LYS A 298 27.53 -0.99 12.97
CA LYS A 298 26.79 -1.39 14.18
C LYS A 298 25.92 -2.63 13.98
N CYS A 299 25.41 -2.83 12.77
CA CYS A 299 24.54 -3.95 12.43
C CYS A 299 25.16 -4.75 11.28
N ASN A 300 24.94 -6.05 11.31
CA ASN A 300 25.38 -6.97 10.26
C ASN A 300 24.23 -7.20 9.27
N ASP A 301 24.52 -7.89 8.17
CA ASP A 301 23.52 -8.37 7.21
C ASP A 301 22.72 -9.59 7.74
N GLY A 302 22.70 -9.78 9.05
CA GLY A 302 22.18 -11.00 9.65
C GLY A 302 20.65 -11.00 9.84
N PRO A 303 20.11 -12.20 10.06
CA PRO A 303 18.67 -12.44 10.24
C PRO A 303 18.19 -12.05 11.65
N TYR A 304 18.34 -10.79 12.06
CA TYR A 304 18.12 -10.32 13.43
C TYR A 304 16.71 -10.61 13.99
N LEU A 305 15.68 -10.75 13.14
CA LEU A 305 14.33 -11.12 13.60
C LEU A 305 14.28 -12.58 14.07
N ALA A 306 14.96 -13.49 13.38
CA ALA A 306 15.02 -14.91 13.73
C ALA A 306 15.84 -15.18 15.00
N GLU A 307 16.76 -14.29 15.38
CA GLU A 307 17.71 -14.51 16.47
C GLU A 307 17.13 -14.38 17.88
N THR A 308 15.99 -13.68 18.04
CA THR A 308 15.40 -13.39 19.34
C THR A 308 13.94 -13.84 19.44
N ALA A 309 13.46 -14.12 20.65
CA ALA A 309 12.06 -14.46 20.88
C ALA A 309 11.12 -13.28 20.54
N ASP A 310 11.52 -12.04 20.88
CA ASP A 310 10.76 -10.84 20.57
C ASP A 310 10.76 -10.53 19.08
N GLY A 311 11.87 -10.79 18.38
CA GLY A 311 11.96 -10.67 16.92
C GLY A 311 11.04 -11.65 16.20
N LYS A 312 11.00 -12.91 16.66
CA LYS A 312 10.05 -13.90 16.11
C LYS A 312 8.60 -13.52 16.39
N ALA A 313 8.27 -13.06 17.60
CA ALA A 313 6.92 -12.63 17.92
C ALA A 313 6.48 -11.41 17.07
N TYR A 314 7.38 -10.46 16.87
CA TYR A 314 7.14 -9.35 15.94
C TYR A 314 6.91 -9.83 14.51
N TYR A 315 7.78 -10.74 14.02
CA TYR A 315 7.67 -11.27 12.66
C TYR A 315 6.38 -12.05 12.45
N GLU A 316 5.97 -12.91 13.40
CA GLU A 316 4.70 -13.64 13.32
C GLU A 316 3.50 -12.69 13.19
N ALA A 317 3.47 -11.60 13.97
CA ALA A 317 2.41 -10.60 13.87
C ALA A 317 2.45 -9.86 12.51
N LEU A 318 3.63 -9.46 12.04
CA LEU A 318 3.84 -8.87 10.72
C LEU A 318 3.41 -9.84 9.62
N PHE A 319 3.79 -11.12 9.73
CA PHE A 319 3.49 -12.18 8.79
C PHE A 319 1.98 -12.35 8.60
N HIS A 320 1.24 -12.53 9.70
CA HIS A 320 -0.21 -12.67 9.63
C HIS A 320 -0.88 -11.47 8.96
N ARG A 321 -0.45 -10.27 9.31
CA ARG A 321 -0.96 -9.05 8.71
C ARG A 321 -0.65 -8.96 7.22
N LYS A 322 0.58 -9.30 6.82
CA LYS A 322 1.02 -9.27 5.42
C LYS A 322 0.52 -10.46 4.57
N THR A 323 0.01 -11.50 5.18
CA THR A 323 -0.54 -12.66 4.45
C THR A 323 -2.07 -12.74 4.49
N GLY A 324 -2.72 -11.97 5.37
CA GLY A 324 -4.19 -11.95 5.51
C GLY A 324 -4.80 -13.26 6.04
N THR A 325 -4.01 -14.09 6.75
CA THR A 325 -4.44 -15.39 7.24
C THR A 325 -3.97 -15.68 8.67
N ASP A 326 -4.75 -16.48 9.40
CA ASP A 326 -4.40 -17.01 10.73
C ASP A 326 -3.58 -18.32 10.67
N MET A 327 -3.26 -18.81 9.48
CA MET A 327 -2.38 -19.98 9.33
C MET A 327 -0.99 -19.66 9.88
N SER A 328 -0.38 -20.61 10.57
CA SER A 328 0.98 -20.44 11.07
C SER A 328 2.01 -20.23 9.95
N VAL A 329 3.14 -19.60 10.29
CA VAL A 329 4.26 -19.41 9.34
C VAL A 329 4.68 -20.74 8.72
N GLU A 330 4.72 -21.83 9.50
CA GLU A 330 5.09 -23.16 9.02
C GLU A 330 4.09 -23.75 8.02
N GLU A 331 2.79 -23.58 8.25
CA GLU A 331 1.75 -24.02 7.30
C GLU A 331 1.81 -23.22 6.01
N CYS A 332 1.93 -21.89 6.11
CA CYS A 332 2.09 -21.02 4.96
C CYS A 332 3.37 -21.30 4.17
N LYS A 333 4.50 -21.51 4.86
CA LYS A 333 5.77 -21.89 4.23
C LYS A 333 5.64 -23.19 3.42
N LYS A 334 4.97 -24.19 3.99
CA LYS A 334 4.72 -25.46 3.30
C LYS A 334 3.84 -25.24 2.06
N LEU A 335 2.75 -24.48 2.18
CA LEU A 335 1.87 -24.15 1.06
C LEU A 335 2.64 -23.42 -0.05
N LEU A 336 3.42 -22.41 0.32
CA LEU A 336 4.24 -21.65 -0.64
C LEU A 336 5.25 -22.55 -1.36
N GLN A 337 5.91 -23.47 -0.63
CA GLN A 337 6.85 -24.41 -1.23
C GLN A 337 6.16 -25.37 -2.22
N GLU A 338 4.98 -25.88 -1.88
CA GLU A 338 4.17 -26.69 -2.79
C GLU A 338 3.83 -25.94 -4.08
N LYS A 339 3.45 -24.66 -3.98
CA LYS A 339 3.15 -23.82 -5.14
C LYS A 339 4.39 -23.49 -5.98
N ILE A 340 5.53 -23.25 -5.34
CA ILE A 340 6.82 -23.09 -6.02
C ILE A 340 7.14 -24.33 -6.85
N ASP A 341 7.04 -25.51 -6.26
CA ASP A 341 7.38 -26.78 -6.92
C ASP A 341 6.40 -27.07 -8.08
N GLU A 342 5.08 -26.85 -7.90
CA GLU A 342 4.06 -27.00 -8.93
C GLU A 342 4.37 -26.14 -10.17
N ILE A 343 4.62 -24.83 -9.97
CA ILE A 343 4.92 -23.91 -11.08
C ILE A 343 6.25 -24.24 -11.72
N TYR A 344 7.28 -24.57 -10.94
CA TYR A 344 8.58 -24.92 -11.48
C TYR A 344 8.51 -26.17 -12.37
N GLU A 345 7.81 -27.22 -11.95
CA GLU A 345 7.64 -28.44 -12.74
C GLU A 345 6.84 -28.18 -14.03
N GLU A 346 5.79 -27.37 -13.97
CA GLU A 346 4.96 -27.05 -15.14
C GLU A 346 5.70 -26.18 -16.15
N TYR A 347 6.35 -25.10 -15.70
CA TYR A 347 6.87 -24.07 -16.60
C TYR A 347 8.37 -24.21 -16.93
N LEU A 348 9.18 -24.92 -16.13
CA LEU A 348 10.59 -25.09 -16.41
C LEU A 348 10.91 -25.60 -17.83
N PRO A 349 10.20 -26.62 -18.38
CA PRO A 349 10.44 -27.07 -19.74
C PRO A 349 10.19 -25.98 -20.78
N LEU A 350 9.17 -25.15 -20.57
CA LEU A 350 8.79 -24.04 -21.45
C LEU A 350 9.83 -22.91 -21.38
N TRP A 351 10.25 -22.52 -20.18
CA TRP A 351 11.29 -21.50 -19.98
C TRP A 351 12.64 -21.93 -20.53
N LYS A 352 12.98 -23.20 -20.44
CA LYS A 352 14.21 -23.75 -21.06
C LYS A 352 14.15 -23.74 -22.60
N ALA A 353 12.99 -23.95 -23.18
CA ALA A 353 12.81 -23.97 -24.62
C ALA A 353 12.74 -22.56 -25.24
N ASN A 354 12.04 -21.65 -24.59
CA ASN A 354 11.66 -20.34 -25.14
C ASN A 354 12.40 -19.17 -24.45
N GLY A 355 13.07 -19.42 -23.35
CA GLY A 355 13.52 -18.41 -22.39
C GLY A 355 12.36 -17.98 -21.47
N ALA A 356 12.67 -17.59 -20.25
CA ALA A 356 11.72 -16.86 -19.40
C ALA A 356 11.68 -15.41 -19.90
N HIS A 357 10.74 -15.08 -20.76
CA HIS A 357 10.60 -13.74 -21.31
C HIS A 357 9.80 -12.88 -20.33
N TYR A 358 10.43 -11.82 -19.86
CA TYR A 358 9.76 -10.76 -19.11
C TYR A 358 9.43 -9.65 -20.12
N GLY A 359 8.20 -9.49 -20.46
CA GLY A 359 7.71 -8.56 -21.47
C GLY A 359 7.36 -9.29 -22.78
N PHE A 360 6.13 -9.14 -23.19
CA PHE A 360 5.54 -9.85 -24.31
C PHE A 360 4.68 -8.96 -25.19
N GLY A 361 4.64 -7.66 -24.93
CA GLY A 361 3.86 -6.70 -25.69
C GLY A 361 4.69 -5.49 -26.13
N ASP A 362 4.34 -4.93 -27.29
CA ASP A 362 4.87 -3.68 -27.79
C ASP A 362 3.87 -2.53 -27.60
N LEU A 363 2.97 -2.63 -26.58
CA LEU A 363 2.00 -1.57 -26.31
C LEU A 363 2.66 -0.46 -25.49
N GLU A 364 2.42 0.76 -25.93
CA GLU A 364 2.70 1.96 -25.13
C GLU A 364 1.70 2.04 -23.94
N PHE A 365 2.08 2.77 -22.89
CA PHE A 365 1.27 2.90 -21.67
C PHE A 365 -0.17 3.36 -21.96
N ASP A 366 -0.36 4.36 -22.81
CA ASP A 366 -1.70 4.86 -23.17
C ASP A 366 -2.51 3.83 -23.96
N GLU A 367 -1.87 3.08 -24.87
CA GLU A 367 -2.53 2.00 -25.64
C GLU A 367 -2.95 0.84 -24.72
N ALA A 368 -2.08 0.45 -23.80
CA ALA A 368 -2.37 -0.56 -22.78
C ALA A 368 -3.54 -0.11 -21.88
N THR A 369 -3.56 1.17 -21.47
CA THR A 369 -4.61 1.76 -20.66
C THR A 369 -5.97 1.71 -21.36
N GLU A 370 -6.04 2.16 -22.61
CA GLU A 370 -7.28 2.13 -23.39
C GLU A 370 -7.77 0.69 -23.63
N TRP A 371 -6.85 -0.24 -23.86
CA TRP A 371 -7.17 -1.65 -24.07
C TRP A 371 -7.73 -2.29 -22.78
N CYS A 372 -7.00 -2.19 -21.68
CA CYS A 372 -7.42 -2.78 -20.40
C CYS A 372 -8.73 -2.17 -19.90
N LYS A 373 -8.89 -0.84 -20.02
CA LYS A 373 -10.13 -0.14 -19.65
C LYS A 373 -11.34 -0.65 -20.43
N ARG A 374 -11.23 -0.73 -21.77
CA ARG A 374 -12.31 -1.24 -22.62
C ARG A 374 -12.73 -2.65 -22.21
N PHE A 375 -11.77 -3.55 -21.99
CA PHE A 375 -12.09 -4.92 -21.57
C PHE A 375 -12.72 -4.98 -20.20
N THR A 376 -12.29 -4.16 -19.29
CA THR A 376 -12.89 -4.06 -17.95
C THR A 376 -14.33 -3.57 -18.05
N GLU A 377 -14.60 -2.55 -18.86
CA GLU A 377 -15.96 -2.03 -19.10
C GLU A 377 -16.89 -3.07 -19.77
N GLU A 378 -16.35 -3.95 -20.62
CA GLU A 378 -17.12 -4.98 -21.33
C GLU A 378 -17.42 -6.21 -20.46
N ASN A 379 -16.54 -6.57 -19.50
CA ASN A 379 -16.58 -7.87 -18.84
C ASN A 379 -16.71 -7.79 -17.32
N PHE A 380 -16.60 -6.61 -16.72
CA PHE A 380 -16.69 -6.44 -15.27
C PHE A 380 -17.85 -5.52 -14.90
N PRO A 381 -18.33 -5.58 -13.65
CA PRO A 381 -19.34 -4.64 -13.15
C PRO A 381 -18.94 -3.19 -13.41
N ALA A 382 -19.91 -2.39 -13.86
CA ALA A 382 -19.67 -0.99 -14.18
C ALA A 382 -19.30 -0.19 -12.92
N ILE A 383 -18.35 0.71 -13.08
CA ILE A 383 -18.02 1.76 -12.12
C ILE A 383 -18.45 3.12 -12.67
N SER A 384 -18.65 4.10 -11.79
CA SER A 384 -19.06 5.44 -12.21
C SER A 384 -17.96 6.14 -13.00
N LYS A 385 -18.33 7.20 -13.71
CA LYS A 385 -17.35 8.05 -14.40
C LYS A 385 -16.36 8.62 -13.40
N HIS A 386 -15.09 8.54 -13.75
CA HIS A 386 -13.98 8.96 -12.92
C HIS A 386 -12.89 9.66 -13.74
N ASP A 387 -12.06 10.41 -13.04
CA ASP A 387 -10.88 11.06 -13.61
C ASP A 387 -9.62 10.35 -13.11
N VAL A 388 -8.67 10.15 -14.01
CA VAL A 388 -7.37 9.58 -13.67
C VAL A 388 -6.29 10.58 -14.00
N GLU A 389 -5.54 10.99 -13.00
CA GLU A 389 -4.35 11.81 -13.16
C GLU A 389 -3.11 10.89 -13.16
N VAL A 390 -2.46 10.80 -14.32
CA VAL A 390 -1.17 10.12 -14.43
C VAL A 390 -0.10 11.11 -14.03
N TYR A 391 0.53 10.88 -12.87
CA TYR A 391 1.51 11.78 -12.30
C TYR A 391 2.94 11.26 -12.55
N PRO A 392 3.76 11.96 -13.33
CA PRO A 392 5.13 11.54 -13.55
C PRO A 392 5.94 11.68 -12.26
N ILE A 393 6.59 10.60 -11.85
CA ILE A 393 7.51 10.63 -10.72
C ILE A 393 8.63 11.63 -11.01
N PRO A 394 9.02 12.48 -10.04
CA PRO A 394 10.15 13.38 -10.21
C PRO A 394 11.41 12.63 -10.64
N ARG A 395 12.11 13.14 -11.65
CA ARG A 395 13.27 12.47 -12.27
C ARG A 395 14.37 12.09 -11.26
N GLN A 396 14.51 12.86 -10.18
CA GLN A 396 15.44 12.57 -9.10
C GLN A 396 15.18 11.23 -8.42
N LEU A 397 13.94 10.72 -8.49
CA LEU A 397 13.46 9.54 -7.78
C LEU A 397 13.34 8.29 -8.66
N TYR A 398 13.75 8.35 -9.93
CA TYR A 398 13.59 7.23 -10.87
C TYR A 398 14.22 5.92 -10.40
N ASP A 399 15.35 5.98 -9.69
CA ASP A 399 16.00 4.79 -9.12
C ASP A 399 15.52 4.41 -7.72
N SER A 400 14.65 5.23 -7.12
CA SER A 400 14.21 5.06 -5.72
C SER A 400 12.74 4.67 -5.60
N ILE A 401 11.98 4.76 -6.70
CA ILE A 401 10.55 4.48 -6.76
C ILE A 401 10.26 3.50 -7.90
N GLN A 402 9.22 2.74 -7.73
CA GLN A 402 8.73 1.70 -8.62
C GLN A 402 8.37 2.16 -10.02
N PRO A 403 8.14 1.20 -10.97
CA PRO A 403 7.68 1.46 -12.32
C PRO A 403 6.39 2.27 -12.40
N ALA A 404 5.39 1.87 -11.65
CA ALA A 404 4.16 2.62 -11.45
C ALA A 404 3.56 2.29 -10.09
N ARG A 405 2.58 3.08 -9.67
CA ARG A 405 1.82 2.84 -8.45
C ARG A 405 0.49 3.56 -8.50
N TYR A 406 -0.58 2.81 -8.30
CA TYR A 406 -1.87 3.38 -7.97
C TYR A 406 -1.84 3.99 -6.57
N TYR A 407 -2.34 5.21 -6.45
CA TYR A 407 -2.48 5.91 -5.19
C TYR A 407 -3.96 5.96 -4.79
N PRO A 408 -4.36 5.35 -3.67
CA PRO A 408 -5.76 5.30 -3.26
C PRO A 408 -6.40 6.68 -3.21
N SER A 409 -7.59 6.80 -3.74
CA SER A 409 -8.34 8.05 -3.70
C SER A 409 -8.73 8.41 -2.26
N PRO A 410 -8.89 9.72 -1.96
CA PRO A 410 -9.40 10.15 -0.67
C PRO A 410 -10.82 9.62 -0.39
N ILE A 411 -11.14 9.44 0.90
CA ILE A 411 -12.41 8.89 1.38
C ILE A 411 -13.62 9.68 0.86
N ASP A 412 -13.49 10.98 0.68
CA ASP A 412 -14.56 11.89 0.24
C ASP A 412 -14.55 12.19 -1.27
N ASN A 413 -13.61 11.60 -2.03
CA ASN A 413 -13.52 11.78 -3.47
C ASN A 413 -12.96 10.55 -4.20
N TYR A 414 -13.67 9.45 -4.13
CA TYR A 414 -13.26 8.16 -4.69
C TYR A 414 -13.33 8.06 -6.22
N THR A 415 -13.78 9.10 -6.91
CA THR A 415 -13.81 9.15 -8.38
C THR A 415 -12.64 9.92 -8.98
N LYS A 416 -11.70 10.38 -8.15
CA LYS A 416 -10.48 11.07 -8.58
C LYS A 416 -9.28 10.21 -8.20
N HIS A 417 -8.67 9.60 -9.21
CA HIS A 417 -7.55 8.68 -9.02
C HIS A 417 -6.23 9.31 -9.42
N THR A 418 -5.17 8.87 -8.76
CA THR A 418 -3.80 9.23 -9.12
C THR A 418 -3.00 7.95 -9.36
N VAL A 419 -2.33 7.88 -10.51
CA VAL A 419 -1.37 6.82 -10.82
C VAL A 419 0.00 7.47 -10.99
N TRP A 420 0.95 7.10 -10.17
CA TRP A 420 2.32 7.54 -10.32
C TRP A 420 3.02 6.65 -11.33
N VAL A 421 3.72 7.26 -12.25
CA VAL A 421 4.44 6.54 -13.30
C VAL A 421 5.90 7.02 -13.36
N ASN A 422 6.80 6.06 -13.33
CA ASN A 422 8.22 6.31 -13.51
C ASN A 422 8.54 6.33 -15.01
N ASN A 423 8.73 7.51 -15.59
CA ASN A 423 8.98 7.64 -17.03
C ASN A 423 10.25 6.92 -17.51
N ALA A 424 11.21 6.63 -16.62
CA ALA A 424 12.36 5.81 -17.00
C ALA A 424 12.00 4.37 -17.39
N VAL A 425 10.83 3.92 -16.91
CA VAL A 425 10.32 2.57 -17.17
C VAL A 425 9.49 2.52 -18.46
N LEU A 426 8.80 3.60 -18.79
CA LEU A 426 7.98 3.68 -20.00
C LEU A 426 8.80 3.49 -21.28
N ASP A 427 10.06 3.94 -21.27
CA ASP A 427 10.98 3.83 -22.41
C ASP A 427 11.82 2.53 -22.36
N ASP A 428 11.67 1.69 -21.33
CA ASP A 428 12.44 0.45 -21.17
C ASP A 428 11.64 -0.76 -21.69
N PRO A 429 12.05 -1.39 -22.80
CA PRO A 429 11.33 -2.52 -23.39
C PRO A 429 11.35 -3.79 -22.52
N GLN A 430 11.97 -3.75 -21.36
CA GLN A 430 11.92 -4.85 -20.40
C GLN A 430 10.65 -4.83 -19.54
N TYR A 431 9.92 -3.71 -19.52
CA TYR A 431 8.66 -3.60 -18.79
C TYR A 431 7.49 -3.82 -19.73
N ASP A 432 6.59 -4.66 -19.30
CA ASP A 432 5.35 -4.91 -20.00
C ASP A 432 4.25 -3.96 -19.51
N MET A 433 3.93 -2.98 -20.36
CA MET A 433 2.91 -1.96 -20.02
C MET A 433 1.52 -2.57 -19.87
N TYR A 434 1.22 -3.66 -20.57
CA TYR A 434 -0.07 -4.33 -20.46
C TYR A 434 -0.28 -4.94 -19.08
N THR A 435 0.71 -5.67 -18.58
CA THR A 435 0.70 -6.25 -17.23
C THR A 435 0.70 -5.14 -16.17
N LEU A 436 1.54 -4.12 -16.34
CA LEU A 436 1.61 -2.98 -15.42
C LEU A 436 0.25 -2.27 -15.28
N VAL A 437 -0.42 -1.99 -16.39
CA VAL A 437 -1.72 -1.32 -16.39
C VAL A 437 -2.81 -2.24 -15.84
N SER A 438 -2.76 -3.55 -16.14
CA SER A 438 -3.75 -4.49 -15.60
C SER A 438 -3.65 -4.63 -14.08
N HIS A 439 -2.46 -4.46 -13.51
CA HIS A 439 -2.20 -4.46 -12.08
C HIS A 439 -2.64 -3.14 -11.42
N GLU A 440 -2.10 -2.01 -11.91
CA GLU A 440 -2.27 -0.71 -11.25
C GLU A 440 -3.65 -0.09 -11.51
N MET A 441 -4.27 -0.38 -12.68
CA MET A 441 -5.46 0.33 -13.12
C MET A 441 -6.66 -0.58 -13.38
N TYR A 442 -6.70 -1.28 -14.54
CA TYR A 442 -7.90 -1.97 -15.05
C TYR A 442 -7.62 -3.43 -15.44
N PRO A 443 -8.23 -4.42 -14.78
CA PRO A 443 -9.18 -4.38 -13.65
C PRO A 443 -8.52 -4.38 -12.25
N GLY A 444 -7.25 -4.00 -12.13
CA GLY A 444 -6.47 -4.04 -10.90
C GLY A 444 -6.89 -3.02 -9.84
N HIS A 445 -5.91 -2.41 -9.16
CA HIS A 445 -6.10 -1.58 -7.97
C HIS A 445 -7.11 -0.44 -8.14
N LEU A 446 -7.01 0.36 -9.20
CA LEU A 446 -7.92 1.50 -9.43
C LEU A 446 -9.36 1.02 -9.54
N TYR A 447 -9.61 0.02 -10.38
CA TYR A 447 -10.94 -0.53 -10.59
C TYR A 447 -11.50 -1.14 -9.30
N GLN A 448 -10.71 -1.98 -8.60
CA GLN A 448 -11.09 -2.61 -7.35
C GLN A 448 -11.50 -1.55 -6.31
N HIS A 449 -10.63 -0.56 -6.09
CA HIS A 449 -10.86 0.48 -5.10
C HIS A 449 -12.13 1.28 -5.39
N GLN A 450 -12.31 1.75 -6.63
CA GLN A 450 -13.50 2.51 -6.99
C GLN A 450 -14.77 1.66 -6.91
N TYR A 451 -14.74 0.42 -7.44
CA TYR A 451 -15.89 -0.49 -7.35
C TYR A 451 -16.33 -0.69 -5.90
N GLN A 452 -15.38 -0.94 -5.01
CA GLN A 452 -15.66 -1.14 -3.60
C GLN A 452 -16.10 0.13 -2.89
N ALA A 453 -15.50 1.27 -3.21
CA ALA A 453 -15.94 2.56 -2.67
C ALA A 453 -17.39 2.89 -3.03
N GLU A 454 -17.88 2.44 -4.19
CA GLU A 454 -19.25 2.63 -4.65
C GLU A 454 -20.25 1.63 -4.04
N ASN A 455 -19.81 0.41 -3.74
CA ASN A 455 -20.70 -0.70 -3.43
C ASN A 455 -20.63 -1.18 -1.97
N LEU A 456 -19.50 -1.02 -1.27
CA LEU A 456 -19.35 -1.48 0.11
C LEU A 456 -19.89 -0.48 1.13
N GLN A 457 -20.40 -1.01 2.24
CA GLN A 457 -20.91 -0.20 3.35
C GLN A 457 -19.80 0.30 4.28
N SER A 458 -18.76 -0.52 4.50
CA SER A 458 -17.67 -0.21 5.40
C SER A 458 -16.62 0.68 4.74
N LYS A 459 -16.30 1.79 5.39
CA LYS A 459 -15.20 2.68 5.00
C LYS A 459 -13.86 2.02 5.29
N TYR A 460 -13.79 1.29 6.39
CA TYR A 460 -12.58 0.59 6.77
C TYR A 460 -12.14 -0.42 5.70
N GLN A 461 -13.06 -1.27 5.23
CA GLN A 461 -12.75 -2.25 4.19
C GLN A 461 -12.24 -1.61 2.88
N VAL A 462 -12.67 -0.39 2.56
CA VAL A 462 -12.28 0.30 1.33
C VAL A 462 -10.95 1.04 1.48
N PHE A 463 -10.79 1.83 2.56
CA PHE A 463 -9.68 2.77 2.69
C PHE A 463 -8.53 2.30 3.59
N ALA A 464 -8.79 1.31 4.45
CA ALA A 464 -7.75 0.58 5.17
C ALA A 464 -7.59 -0.83 4.62
N MET A 465 -7.86 -1.02 3.33
CA MET A 465 -7.81 -2.30 2.64
C MET A 465 -6.50 -3.04 2.94
N SER A 466 -6.61 -4.30 3.31
CA SER A 466 -5.47 -5.16 3.60
C SER A 466 -4.59 -5.34 2.35
N GLU A 467 -3.28 -5.17 2.51
CA GLU A 467 -2.31 -5.32 1.42
C GLU A 467 -2.46 -6.66 0.69
N PRO A 468 -2.48 -7.83 1.34
CA PRO A 468 -2.59 -9.10 0.63
C PRO A 468 -3.91 -9.26 -0.14
N TYR A 469 -4.99 -8.63 0.30
CA TYR A 469 -6.24 -8.63 -0.46
C TYR A 469 -6.16 -7.75 -1.72
N ALA A 470 -5.53 -6.58 -1.61
CA ALA A 470 -5.35 -5.67 -2.73
C ALA A 470 -4.37 -6.22 -3.77
N GLU A 471 -3.18 -6.65 -3.31
CA GLU A 471 -2.12 -7.19 -4.17
C GLU A 471 -2.52 -8.54 -4.79
N GLY A 472 -3.23 -9.38 -4.03
CA GLY A 472 -3.76 -10.65 -4.52
C GLY A 472 -4.73 -10.46 -5.68
N TRP A 473 -5.65 -9.49 -5.57
CA TRP A 473 -6.55 -9.14 -6.67
C TRP A 473 -5.79 -8.57 -7.86
N ALA A 474 -4.85 -7.64 -7.65
CA ALA A 474 -4.10 -7.01 -8.72
C ALA A 474 -3.25 -8.02 -9.50
N GLN A 475 -2.53 -8.93 -8.83
CA GLN A 475 -1.79 -10.01 -9.49
C GLN A 475 -2.71 -11.02 -10.18
N TYR A 476 -3.85 -11.34 -9.57
CA TYR A 476 -4.84 -12.19 -10.24
C TYR A 476 -5.41 -11.52 -11.49
N SER A 477 -5.57 -10.19 -11.47
CA SER A 477 -5.97 -9.39 -12.64
C SER A 477 -5.00 -9.53 -13.82
N GLU A 478 -3.69 -9.60 -13.56
CA GLU A 478 -2.70 -9.88 -14.60
C GLU A 478 -2.98 -11.21 -15.30
N THR A 479 -3.35 -12.26 -14.56
CA THR A 479 -3.68 -13.58 -15.13
C THR A 479 -5.02 -13.60 -15.87
N ILE A 480 -6.03 -12.87 -15.38
CA ILE A 480 -7.31 -12.70 -16.08
C ILE A 480 -7.07 -12.03 -17.44
N MET A 481 -6.28 -10.96 -17.45
CA MET A 481 -6.07 -10.14 -18.64
C MET A 481 -5.29 -10.85 -19.75
N ILE A 482 -4.55 -11.93 -19.46
CA ILE A 482 -3.94 -12.78 -20.49
C ILE A 482 -4.98 -13.27 -21.51
N ARG A 483 -6.21 -13.56 -21.07
CA ARG A 483 -7.31 -14.03 -21.95
C ARG A 483 -7.66 -13.02 -23.05
N TYR A 484 -7.40 -11.76 -22.81
CA TYR A 484 -7.76 -10.62 -23.64
C TYR A 484 -6.55 -9.94 -24.30
N ALA A 485 -5.37 -10.48 -24.07
CA ALA A 485 -4.13 -9.92 -24.60
C ALA A 485 -4.14 -9.84 -26.15
N PRO A 486 -3.68 -8.74 -26.75
CA PRO A 486 -3.64 -8.58 -28.21
C PRO A 486 -2.44 -9.27 -28.88
N PHE A 487 -1.71 -10.08 -28.14
CA PHE A 487 -0.51 -10.80 -28.55
C PHE A 487 -0.61 -12.29 -28.21
N ASP A 488 0.49 -13.05 -28.39
CA ASP A 488 0.52 -14.49 -28.13
C ASP A 488 0.24 -14.80 -26.66
N ARG A 489 -0.90 -15.45 -26.39
CA ARG A 489 -1.40 -15.73 -25.05
C ARG A 489 -0.56 -16.76 -24.30
N GLU A 490 0.03 -17.72 -24.99
CA GLU A 490 0.89 -18.72 -24.38
C GLU A 490 2.21 -18.10 -23.93
N GLN A 491 2.77 -17.21 -24.74
CA GLN A 491 3.94 -16.43 -24.36
C GLN A 491 3.62 -15.50 -23.21
N ALA A 492 2.48 -14.79 -23.25
CA ALA A 492 2.01 -13.93 -22.17
C ALA A 492 1.89 -14.70 -20.85
N LYS A 493 1.23 -15.86 -20.89
CA LYS A 493 1.08 -16.73 -19.70
C LYS A 493 2.43 -17.15 -19.13
N GLN A 494 3.36 -17.59 -19.98
CA GLN A 494 4.70 -17.99 -19.54
C GLN A 494 5.46 -16.83 -18.87
N SER A 495 5.35 -15.62 -19.39
CA SER A 495 6.01 -14.42 -18.84
C SER A 495 5.40 -13.99 -17.50
N VAL A 496 4.06 -13.91 -17.41
CA VAL A 496 3.37 -13.58 -16.15
C VAL A 496 3.68 -14.62 -15.07
N MET A 497 3.63 -15.92 -15.42
CA MET A 497 3.97 -16.98 -14.47
C MET A 497 5.44 -16.97 -14.07
N ALA A 498 6.36 -16.57 -14.94
CA ALA A 498 7.77 -16.39 -14.57
C ALA A 498 7.96 -15.20 -13.61
N SER A 499 7.24 -14.11 -13.83
CA SER A 499 7.22 -12.96 -12.91
C SER A 499 6.70 -13.38 -11.54
N ILE A 500 5.53 -13.99 -11.46
CA ILE A 500 4.96 -14.49 -10.19
C ILE A 500 5.93 -15.46 -9.50
N PHE A 501 6.52 -16.38 -10.24
CA PHE A 501 7.44 -17.36 -9.68
C PHE A 501 8.68 -16.72 -9.06
N TYR A 502 9.45 -15.97 -9.85
CA TYR A 502 10.75 -15.44 -9.38
C TYR A 502 10.59 -14.24 -8.46
N SER A 503 9.69 -13.35 -8.79
CA SER A 503 9.63 -12.04 -8.15
C SER A 503 8.70 -12.00 -6.95
N THR A 504 7.82 -12.99 -6.88
CA THR A 504 6.83 -13.08 -5.80
C THR A 504 7.11 -14.31 -4.93
N PHE A 505 7.01 -15.52 -5.48
CA PHE A 505 7.08 -16.75 -4.67
C PHE A 505 8.49 -17.02 -4.15
N ILE A 506 9.49 -16.97 -5.02
CA ILE A 506 10.90 -17.15 -4.60
C ILE A 506 11.30 -16.05 -3.62
N ALA A 507 10.94 -14.80 -3.90
CA ALA A 507 11.22 -13.67 -3.02
C ALA A 507 10.59 -13.84 -1.63
N ALA A 508 9.30 -14.18 -1.54
CA ALA A 508 8.62 -14.44 -0.27
C ALA A 508 9.23 -15.63 0.50
N ARG A 509 9.60 -16.71 -0.23
CA ARG A 509 10.26 -17.87 0.40
C ARG A 509 11.62 -17.53 0.99
N LEU A 510 12.40 -16.72 0.28
CA LEU A 510 13.67 -16.18 0.79
C LEU A 510 13.44 -15.29 2.02
N GLY A 511 12.42 -14.41 1.98
CA GLY A 511 12.05 -13.57 3.12
C GLY A 511 11.72 -14.37 4.37
N ILE A 512 10.90 -15.43 4.25
CA ILE A 512 10.64 -16.36 5.37
C ILE A 512 11.94 -17.04 5.83
N GLY A 513 12.81 -17.44 4.89
CA GLY A 513 14.12 -18.04 5.19
C GLY A 513 14.97 -17.12 6.07
N VAL A 514 15.15 -15.87 5.66
CA VAL A 514 15.99 -14.90 6.37
C VAL A 514 15.37 -14.51 7.71
N GLU A 515 14.11 -14.08 7.71
CA GLU A 515 13.50 -13.43 8.86
C GLU A 515 12.95 -14.37 9.92
N TYR A 516 12.59 -15.60 9.54
CA TYR A 516 12.02 -16.59 10.45
C TYR A 516 12.92 -17.80 10.71
N GLU A 517 13.57 -18.34 9.65
CA GLU A 517 14.43 -19.52 9.74
C GLU A 517 15.90 -19.18 10.02
N GLY A 518 16.32 -17.94 9.80
CA GLY A 518 17.68 -17.46 10.05
C GLY A 518 18.67 -17.78 8.92
N TRP A 519 18.18 -17.83 7.66
CA TRP A 519 19.04 -18.03 6.50
C TRP A 519 20.00 -16.85 6.30
N ASP A 520 21.23 -17.21 5.96
CA ASP A 520 22.23 -16.23 5.54
C ASP A 520 22.27 -16.06 4.01
N TYR A 521 23.20 -15.26 3.53
CA TYR A 521 23.38 -14.98 2.10
C TYR A 521 23.66 -16.27 1.29
N GLU A 522 24.49 -17.20 1.81
CA GLU A 522 24.83 -18.45 1.11
C GLU A 522 23.66 -19.45 1.08
N ASP A 523 22.81 -19.46 2.10
CA ASP A 523 21.58 -20.25 2.12
C ASP A 523 20.63 -19.74 1.03
N CYS A 524 20.40 -18.43 0.98
CA CYS A 524 19.57 -17.78 -0.05
C CYS A 524 20.12 -18.04 -1.46
N LYS A 525 21.41 -17.89 -1.66
CA LYS A 525 22.09 -18.17 -2.92
C LYS A 525 21.90 -19.62 -3.35
N THR A 526 22.10 -20.56 -2.43
CA THR A 526 21.90 -21.99 -2.69
C THR A 526 20.46 -22.28 -3.13
N TYR A 527 19.49 -21.65 -2.48
CA TYR A 527 18.08 -21.81 -2.80
C TYR A 527 17.74 -21.29 -4.20
N ILE A 528 18.14 -20.07 -4.57
CA ILE A 528 17.82 -19.51 -5.90
C ILE A 528 18.48 -20.26 -7.04
N MET A 529 19.72 -20.74 -6.82
CA MET A 529 20.44 -21.54 -7.82
C MET A 529 19.77 -22.89 -8.07
N HIS A 530 19.10 -23.48 -7.07
CA HIS A 530 18.30 -24.69 -7.23
C HIS A 530 17.18 -24.49 -8.26
N TYR A 531 16.58 -23.29 -8.30
CA TYR A 531 15.52 -22.91 -9.23
C TYR A 531 16.03 -22.25 -10.52
N GLY A 532 17.30 -22.43 -10.83
CA GLY A 532 17.89 -22.08 -12.12
C GLY A 532 18.25 -20.59 -12.30
N GLN A 533 18.29 -19.83 -11.22
CA GLN A 533 18.81 -18.46 -11.25
C GLN A 533 20.35 -18.45 -11.23
N GLU A 534 20.93 -17.40 -11.85
CA GLU A 534 22.37 -17.19 -11.80
C GLU A 534 22.79 -16.59 -10.46
N GLU A 535 24.02 -16.89 -10.02
CA GLU A 535 24.59 -16.36 -8.78
C GLU A 535 24.54 -14.82 -8.71
N SER A 536 24.72 -14.15 -9.85
CA SER A 536 24.69 -12.68 -9.95
C SER A 536 23.37 -12.02 -9.53
N VAL A 537 22.31 -12.81 -9.40
CA VAL A 537 20.96 -12.32 -9.06
C VAL A 537 20.76 -12.18 -7.55
N ILE A 538 21.57 -12.93 -6.76
CA ILE A 538 21.41 -12.95 -5.31
C ILE A 538 21.61 -11.58 -4.66
N ASP A 539 22.53 -10.76 -5.14
CA ASP A 539 22.82 -9.45 -4.56
C ASP A 539 21.58 -8.54 -4.58
N GLU A 540 20.75 -8.65 -5.62
CA GLU A 540 19.53 -7.87 -5.73
C GLU A 540 18.46 -8.35 -4.74
N TYR A 541 18.27 -9.69 -4.61
CA TYR A 541 17.38 -10.23 -3.58
C TYR A 541 17.87 -9.86 -2.19
N TRP A 542 19.15 -10.08 -1.90
CA TRP A 542 19.73 -9.83 -0.58
C TRP A 542 19.57 -8.38 -0.13
N THR A 543 19.80 -7.45 -1.05
CA THR A 543 19.57 -6.03 -0.78
C THR A 543 18.14 -5.76 -0.31
N ARG A 544 17.13 -6.37 -0.95
CA ARG A 544 15.73 -6.19 -0.57
C ARG A 544 15.37 -6.91 0.71
N LEU A 545 15.81 -8.17 0.87
CA LEU A 545 15.57 -8.97 2.06
C LEU A 545 16.12 -8.31 3.34
N THR A 546 17.24 -7.58 3.23
CA THR A 546 17.83 -6.84 4.35
C THR A 546 17.27 -5.42 4.51
N ALA A 547 16.53 -4.93 3.52
CA ALA A 547 15.92 -3.60 3.51
C ALA A 547 14.46 -3.60 3.96
N GLU A 548 13.69 -4.62 3.61
CA GLU A 548 12.24 -4.64 3.74
C GLU A 548 11.75 -5.89 4.49
N GLN A 549 11.15 -5.66 5.64
CA GLN A 549 10.59 -6.74 6.47
C GLN A 549 9.32 -7.31 5.85
N GLY A 550 9.21 -8.63 5.83
CA GLY A 550 8.08 -9.32 5.22
C GLY A 550 8.01 -9.15 3.70
N TYR A 551 9.16 -8.99 3.04
CA TYR A 551 9.24 -8.75 1.60
C TYR A 551 8.49 -9.79 0.78
N ALA A 552 7.62 -9.32 -0.12
CA ALA A 552 6.80 -10.08 -1.06
C ALA A 552 5.74 -11.02 -0.44
N LEU A 553 5.53 -11.01 0.87
CA LEU A 553 4.53 -11.86 1.52
C LEU A 553 3.10 -11.54 1.04
N GLU A 554 2.75 -10.24 0.97
CA GLU A 554 1.45 -9.76 0.53
C GLU A 554 1.11 -10.17 -0.91
N TYR A 555 2.10 -10.16 -1.78
CA TYR A 555 1.97 -10.61 -3.16
C TYR A 555 1.79 -12.12 -3.25
N ALA A 556 2.69 -12.88 -2.59
CA ALA A 556 2.68 -14.33 -2.69
C ALA A 556 1.40 -14.95 -2.11
N PHE A 557 1.07 -14.62 -0.87
CA PHE A 557 -0.09 -15.19 -0.21
C PHE A 557 -1.40 -14.54 -0.68
N GLY A 558 -1.37 -13.26 -1.02
CA GLY A 558 -2.49 -12.60 -1.67
C GLY A 558 -2.89 -13.31 -2.96
N TYR A 559 -1.94 -13.57 -3.86
CA TYR A 559 -2.19 -14.28 -5.11
C TYR A 559 -2.63 -15.74 -4.87
N ILE A 560 -1.94 -16.48 -4.00
CA ILE A 560 -2.28 -17.89 -3.70
C ILE A 560 -3.72 -18.00 -3.23
N PHE A 561 -4.12 -17.22 -2.23
CA PHE A 561 -5.46 -17.33 -1.66
C PHE A 561 -6.54 -16.76 -2.59
N THR A 562 -6.28 -15.64 -3.26
CA THR A 562 -7.24 -15.06 -4.20
C THR A 562 -7.48 -16.00 -5.38
N SER A 563 -6.40 -16.55 -5.97
CA SER A 563 -6.53 -17.50 -7.09
C SER A 563 -7.22 -18.80 -6.66
N GLU A 564 -6.87 -19.37 -5.50
CA GLU A 564 -7.52 -20.57 -4.99
C GLU A 564 -9.04 -20.36 -4.79
N ILE A 565 -9.43 -19.25 -4.17
CA ILE A 565 -10.84 -18.94 -3.91
C ILE A 565 -11.61 -18.74 -5.23
N LEU A 566 -11.06 -17.94 -6.13
CA LEU A 566 -11.75 -17.61 -7.38
C LEU A 566 -11.79 -18.77 -8.36
N ASP A 567 -10.67 -19.45 -8.58
CA ASP A 567 -10.59 -20.58 -9.52
C ASP A 567 -11.44 -21.76 -9.03
N GLN A 568 -11.45 -22.04 -7.73
CA GLN A 568 -12.33 -23.08 -7.16
C GLN A 568 -13.81 -22.70 -7.33
N THR A 569 -14.17 -21.44 -7.04
CA THR A 569 -15.57 -20.99 -7.18
C THR A 569 -16.03 -21.01 -8.65
N ILE A 570 -15.16 -20.59 -9.58
CA ILE A 570 -15.44 -20.67 -11.02
C ILE A 570 -15.64 -22.14 -11.46
N ALA A 571 -14.77 -23.05 -11.01
CA ALA A 571 -14.90 -24.47 -11.31
C ALA A 571 -16.18 -25.08 -10.72
N ASP A 572 -16.52 -24.74 -9.49
CA ASP A 572 -17.72 -25.22 -8.81
C ASP A 572 -19.03 -24.74 -9.46
N LEU A 573 -18.99 -23.63 -10.16
CA LEU A 573 -20.12 -22.97 -10.82
C LEU A 573 -20.05 -23.04 -12.35
N ASP A 574 -19.20 -23.94 -12.91
CA ASP A 574 -19.10 -24.10 -14.36
C ASP A 574 -20.46 -24.42 -14.98
N GLY A 575 -20.85 -23.64 -16.00
CA GLY A 575 -22.16 -23.72 -16.64
C GLY A 575 -23.35 -23.17 -15.84
N ILE A 576 -23.13 -22.65 -14.62
CA ILE A 576 -24.15 -21.99 -13.77
C ILE A 576 -23.94 -20.48 -13.74
N CYS A 577 -22.71 -20.02 -13.46
CA CYS A 577 -22.33 -18.62 -13.46
C CYS A 577 -21.19 -18.35 -14.43
N THR A 578 -21.10 -17.12 -14.92
CA THR A 578 -19.91 -16.67 -15.66
C THR A 578 -18.77 -16.33 -14.69
N PRO A 579 -17.50 -16.34 -15.12
CA PRO A 579 -16.39 -15.89 -14.28
C PRO A 579 -16.59 -14.47 -13.75
N GLU A 580 -17.17 -13.56 -14.55
CA GLU A 580 -17.43 -12.17 -14.19
C GLU A 580 -18.45 -12.05 -13.04
N GLU A 581 -19.44 -12.95 -12.98
CA GLU A 581 -20.38 -13.03 -11.85
C GLU A 581 -19.68 -13.51 -10.56
N VAL A 582 -18.66 -14.36 -10.68
CA VAL A 582 -17.84 -14.81 -9.56
C VAL A 582 -16.91 -13.68 -9.09
N TYR A 583 -16.27 -12.96 -10.03
CA TYR A 583 -15.44 -11.77 -9.68
C TYR A 583 -16.28 -10.71 -8.97
N LYS A 584 -17.50 -10.46 -9.46
CA LYS A 584 -18.43 -9.54 -8.80
C LYS A 584 -18.73 -9.99 -7.38
N ALA A 585 -19.04 -11.26 -7.17
CA ALA A 585 -19.35 -11.78 -5.84
C ALA A 585 -18.16 -11.60 -4.87
N TYR A 586 -16.94 -11.85 -5.33
CA TYR A 586 -15.73 -11.64 -4.53
C TYR A 586 -15.51 -10.16 -4.16
N LEU A 587 -15.65 -9.25 -5.13
CA LEU A 587 -15.51 -7.82 -4.90
C LEU A 587 -16.60 -7.26 -3.98
N ASP A 588 -17.83 -7.78 -4.03
CA ASP A 588 -18.95 -7.41 -3.16
C ASP A 588 -18.72 -7.81 -1.69
N LEU A 589 -17.85 -8.78 -1.42
CA LEU A 589 -17.48 -9.13 -0.04
C LEU A 589 -16.60 -8.05 0.60
N GLY A 590 -15.75 -7.40 -0.17
CA GLY A 590 -14.75 -6.49 0.35
C GLY A 590 -13.60 -7.20 1.05
N CYS A 591 -12.72 -6.43 1.67
CA CYS A 591 -11.59 -6.95 2.41
C CYS A 591 -12.03 -7.72 3.65
N ALA A 592 -11.43 -8.89 3.87
CA ALA A 592 -11.54 -9.69 5.10
C ALA A 592 -10.40 -10.74 5.13
N PRO A 593 -10.11 -11.37 6.27
CA PRO A 593 -9.19 -12.50 6.31
C PRO A 593 -9.57 -13.57 5.29
N PHE A 594 -8.59 -14.15 4.60
CA PHE A 594 -8.86 -15.10 3.50
C PHE A 594 -9.67 -16.33 3.92
N SER A 595 -9.60 -16.76 5.19
CA SER A 595 -10.49 -17.82 5.72
C SER A 595 -11.96 -17.42 5.65
N VAL A 596 -12.28 -16.17 5.95
CA VAL A 596 -13.65 -15.61 5.89
C VAL A 596 -14.11 -15.49 4.44
N LEU A 597 -13.26 -14.98 3.55
CA LEU A 597 -13.57 -14.87 2.12
C LEU A 597 -13.83 -16.24 1.47
N LYS A 598 -13.03 -17.24 1.86
CA LYS A 598 -13.20 -18.62 1.38
C LYS A 598 -14.54 -19.22 1.82
N GLU A 599 -14.93 -19.02 3.08
CA GLU A 599 -16.22 -19.46 3.61
C GLU A 599 -17.40 -18.77 2.89
N ASP A 600 -17.33 -17.44 2.73
CA ASP A 600 -18.39 -16.66 2.09
C ASP A 600 -18.54 -16.99 0.60
N MET A 601 -17.43 -17.20 -0.12
CA MET A 601 -17.48 -17.61 -1.53
C MET A 601 -17.98 -19.06 -1.71
N ALA A 602 -17.67 -19.97 -0.79
CA ALA A 602 -18.24 -21.31 -0.77
C ALA A 602 -19.76 -21.25 -0.53
N ALA A 603 -20.23 -20.41 0.40
CA ALA A 603 -21.65 -20.19 0.64
C ALA A 603 -22.36 -19.58 -0.59
N PHE A 604 -21.70 -18.63 -1.28
CA PHE A 604 -22.18 -18.10 -2.56
C PHE A 604 -22.35 -19.23 -3.60
N ALA A 605 -21.34 -20.07 -3.77
CA ALA A 605 -21.39 -21.19 -4.72
C ALA A 605 -22.55 -22.14 -4.41
N GLU A 606 -22.75 -22.52 -3.15
CA GLU A 606 -23.88 -23.36 -2.74
C GLU A 606 -25.25 -22.70 -3.00
N SER A 607 -25.34 -21.38 -2.80
CA SER A 607 -26.59 -20.63 -3.06
C SER A 607 -27.00 -20.61 -4.53
N LYS A 608 -26.04 -20.72 -5.45
CA LYS A 608 -26.28 -20.73 -6.90
C LYS A 608 -26.64 -22.13 -7.45
N LYS A 609 -26.20 -23.18 -6.74
CA LYS A 609 -26.51 -24.57 -7.10
C LYS A 609 -27.94 -24.98 -6.70
N ASN A 610 -28.57 -24.28 -5.74
CA ASN A 610 -29.92 -24.52 -5.25
C ASN A 610 -30.96 -23.60 -5.92
#